data_2a9bedf8511e333367ee92668c13f52e
#
_entry.id   2a9bedf8511e333367ee92668c13f52e
#
_cell.length_a   1.000
_cell.length_b   1.000
_cell.length_c   1.000
_cell.angle_alpha   90.00
_cell.angle_beta   90.00
_cell.angle_gamma   90.00
#
_symmetry.space_group_name_H-M   'P 1'
#
loop_
_entity.id
_entity.type
_entity.pdbx_description
1 polymer ?
#
loop_
_entity_poly.entity_id
_entity_poly.type
_entity_poly.pdbx_seq_one_letter_code
_entity_poly.pdbx_strand_id
1 'polypeptide(L)'
;ICACLVGSEMCIRDRCVSDSYYIENPFNQFEYHTFYSGYYGKETTDEVYARADGFGKITRIAKDNKIDGYVLMGHSFWRKEFSEAFINQVEAVRESGVYNNCYWEILVKDKLDELPDIFFKEYLPGNIFEFDYFDELRKFDSQYLGHTHSEIIRNIKLVFRCDEEDIIDFRNVSEGMTNTSFIFKIDGVDYIYRHPGDGTESIINRRNEKKSLIKAKEAGVDPTYIYADVNEGWKISVFIPEFREPDYESFEDSKKILAVLRKLHKADITADYGMKPWEDALDMEKLLEKKDPVCFVQYEDLKNRIGQLYKMTLADGVEKCFCHGDTYKPNWMIRPDGSVILIDWEYSGYSDPGIDVGYYVVDAMYDFDKAEEFIKEYLQEEYNETTRFHYMAYVAIIAYYWFVWAMYRESCGADTVSYTHLRAHETCADL
;
A
#
# COMPACT_ATOMS: atom_id res chain seq x y z
N ILE A 1 -10.25 7.25 -14.79
CA ILE A 1 -11.18 8.03 -15.66
C ILE A 1 -10.71 8.07 -17.11
N CYS A 2 -9.40 8.17 -17.37
CA CYS A 2 -8.89 8.34 -18.75
C CYS A 2 -8.96 7.10 -19.63
N ALA A 3 -8.94 5.90 -19.12
CA ALA A 3 -8.83 4.69 -19.94
C ALA A 3 -10.08 4.35 -20.78
N CYS A 4 -11.25 4.86 -20.41
CA CYS A 4 -12.52 4.60 -21.10
C CYS A 4 -12.91 5.67 -22.12
N LEU A 5 -12.12 6.74 -22.29
CA LEU A 5 -12.46 7.87 -23.15
C LEU A 5 -11.76 7.86 -24.52
N VAL A 6 -10.88 6.88 -24.78
CA VAL A 6 -10.10 6.83 -26.03
C VAL A 6 -10.79 5.95 -27.05
N GLY A 7 -11.24 6.60 -28.13
CA GLY A 7 -11.50 5.98 -29.42
C GLY A 7 -12.92 5.49 -29.65
N SER A 8 -13.71 6.29 -30.27
CA SER A 8 -14.50 6.01 -31.47
C SER A 8 -15.36 7.21 -31.82
N GLU A 9 -15.62 7.41 -33.08
CA GLU A 9 -16.52 8.41 -33.66
C GLU A 9 -18.01 8.15 -33.32
N MET A 10 -18.31 7.34 -32.30
CA MET A 10 -19.70 7.06 -31.92
C MET A 10 -20.29 8.18 -31.08
N CYS A 11 -21.48 8.61 -31.48
CA CYS A 11 -22.23 9.70 -30.86
C CYS A 11 -22.83 9.37 -29.48
N ILE A 12 -22.60 8.17 -28.94
CA ILE A 12 -23.26 7.58 -27.77
C ILE A 12 -22.20 6.79 -26.98
N ARG A 13 -22.20 6.93 -25.66
CA ARG A 13 -21.30 6.18 -24.77
C ARG A 13 -22.07 5.61 -23.61
N ASP A 14 -21.98 4.29 -23.47
CA ASP A 14 -22.46 3.57 -22.32
C ASP A 14 -21.30 3.34 -21.34
N ARG A 15 -21.60 3.42 -20.06
CA ARG A 15 -20.67 3.14 -18.98
C ARG A 15 -21.31 2.14 -18.04
N CYS A 16 -20.53 1.12 -17.68
CA CYS A 16 -20.88 0.14 -16.68
C CYS A 16 -19.70 -0.02 -15.70
N VAL A 17 -20.00 -0.29 -14.48
CA VAL A 17 -19.04 -0.84 -13.51
C VAL A 17 -18.95 -2.35 -13.67
N SER A 18 -17.80 -2.92 -13.34
CA SER A 18 -17.51 -4.34 -13.60
C SER A 18 -18.10 -5.29 -12.55
N ASP A 19 -18.55 -4.74 -11.43
CA ASP A 19 -19.12 -5.41 -10.26
C ASP A 19 -20.64 -5.43 -10.25
N SER A 20 -21.30 -4.85 -11.27
CA SER A 20 -22.75 -4.85 -11.40
C SER A 20 -23.26 -5.92 -12.36
N TYR A 21 -24.29 -6.63 -11.94
CA TYR A 21 -25.03 -7.61 -12.74
C TYR A 21 -26.47 -7.12 -13.01
N TYR A 22 -26.87 -7.17 -14.28
CA TYR A 22 -28.18 -6.75 -14.75
C TYR A 22 -28.97 -7.96 -15.23
N ILE A 23 -30.16 -8.19 -14.68
CA ILE A 23 -31.04 -9.27 -15.12
C ILE A 23 -31.50 -9.05 -16.56
N GLU A 24 -31.81 -7.80 -16.89
CA GLU A 24 -32.16 -7.40 -18.23
C GLU A 24 -31.05 -6.54 -18.85
N ASN A 25 -30.82 -6.73 -20.16
CA ASN A 25 -29.81 -5.91 -20.84
C ASN A 25 -30.25 -4.43 -20.84
N PRO A 26 -29.56 -3.55 -20.12
CA PRO A 26 -29.96 -2.15 -20.01
C PRO A 26 -29.81 -1.37 -21.31
N PHE A 27 -29.10 -1.90 -22.31
CA PHE A 27 -28.80 -1.26 -23.60
C PHE A 27 -29.76 -1.66 -24.74
N ASN A 28 -30.83 -2.35 -24.45
CA ASN A 28 -31.76 -2.84 -25.48
C ASN A 28 -32.72 -1.78 -26.02
N GLN A 29 -32.69 -0.55 -25.50
CA GLN A 29 -33.66 0.50 -25.84
C GLN A 29 -32.97 1.71 -26.44
N PHE A 30 -33.62 2.39 -27.39
CA PHE A 30 -33.19 3.72 -27.87
C PHE A 30 -33.30 4.72 -26.73
N GLU A 31 -32.20 5.38 -26.42
CA GLU A 31 -32.13 6.40 -25.38
C GLU A 31 -31.99 7.78 -25.99
N TYR A 32 -32.90 8.69 -25.62
CA TYR A 32 -32.95 10.03 -26.12
C TYR A 32 -32.27 11.05 -25.21
N HIS A 33 -32.04 10.69 -23.95
CA HIS A 33 -31.49 11.57 -22.94
C HIS A 33 -30.24 10.93 -22.29
N THR A 34 -29.31 11.78 -21.87
CA THR A 34 -28.26 11.32 -20.93
C THR A 34 -28.93 10.91 -19.63
N PHE A 35 -28.65 9.72 -19.13
CA PHE A 35 -29.22 9.24 -17.88
C PHE A 35 -28.19 8.51 -17.01
N TYR A 36 -28.51 8.45 -15.74
CA TYR A 36 -27.88 7.59 -14.75
C TYR A 36 -28.94 6.60 -14.20
N SER A 37 -28.57 5.35 -14.05
CA SER A 37 -29.50 4.30 -13.58
C SER A 37 -29.33 4.02 -12.10
N GLY A 38 -30.39 3.51 -11.50
CA GLY A 38 -30.41 3.08 -10.11
C GLY A 38 -31.83 2.74 -9.63
N TYR A 39 -31.98 2.66 -8.33
CA TYR A 39 -33.26 2.39 -7.68
C TYR A 39 -33.55 3.39 -6.55
N TYR A 40 -34.80 3.55 -6.17
CA TYR A 40 -35.19 4.44 -5.08
C TYR A 40 -34.92 3.76 -3.72
N GLY A 41 -34.08 4.39 -2.88
CA GLY A 41 -33.69 3.90 -1.57
C GLY A 41 -34.06 4.86 -0.43
N LYS A 42 -34.26 4.32 0.77
CA LYS A 42 -34.49 5.08 2.02
C LYS A 42 -33.62 4.58 3.17
N GLU A 43 -32.51 3.94 2.85
CA GLU A 43 -31.63 3.35 3.85
C GLU A 43 -30.37 4.19 4.08
N THR A 44 -29.68 3.93 5.17
CA THR A 44 -28.39 4.54 5.47
C THR A 44 -27.33 3.70 4.77
N THR A 45 -26.67 4.25 3.76
CA THR A 45 -25.58 3.57 3.04
C THR A 45 -24.47 4.57 2.71
N ASP A 46 -23.31 4.05 2.34
CA ASP A 46 -22.16 4.86 1.86
C ASP A 46 -22.27 5.21 0.37
N GLU A 47 -23.40 4.86 -0.27
CA GLU A 47 -23.59 5.03 -1.69
C GLU A 47 -23.78 6.49 -2.13
N VAL A 48 -23.45 6.77 -3.39
CA VAL A 48 -23.79 8.02 -4.04
C VAL A 48 -25.26 7.97 -4.46
N TYR A 49 -26.03 9.01 -4.14
CA TYR A 49 -27.42 9.09 -4.53
C TYR A 49 -27.79 10.42 -5.20
N ALA A 50 -28.87 10.41 -5.99
CA ALA A 50 -29.42 11.55 -6.68
C ALA A 50 -30.84 11.87 -6.23
N ARG A 51 -31.22 13.15 -6.33
CA ARG A 51 -32.60 13.61 -6.34
C ARG A 51 -32.97 14.09 -7.73
N ALA A 52 -34.15 13.72 -8.17
CA ALA A 52 -34.69 14.14 -9.45
C ALA A 52 -35.96 14.99 -9.25
N ASP A 53 -36.25 15.82 -10.22
CA ASP A 53 -37.51 16.55 -10.28
C ASP A 53 -38.67 15.65 -10.80
N GLY A 54 -39.88 16.22 -10.93
CA GLY A 54 -41.05 15.49 -11.41
C GLY A 54 -40.97 15.02 -12.87
N PHE A 55 -39.94 15.38 -13.61
CA PHE A 55 -39.66 14.96 -14.98
C PHE A 55 -38.47 13.98 -15.06
N GLY A 56 -37.91 13.60 -13.91
CA GLY A 56 -36.75 12.68 -13.82
C GLY A 56 -35.40 13.34 -14.06
N LYS A 57 -35.33 14.68 -14.20
CA LYS A 57 -34.06 15.38 -14.29
C LYS A 57 -33.36 15.40 -12.94
N ILE A 58 -32.09 14.99 -12.90
CA ILE A 58 -31.28 15.00 -11.68
C ILE A 58 -31.01 16.46 -11.29
N THR A 59 -31.40 16.82 -10.09
CA THR A 59 -31.25 18.17 -9.52
C THR A 59 -30.21 18.24 -8.42
N ARG A 60 -29.81 17.10 -7.86
CA ARG A 60 -28.78 17.01 -6.83
C ARG A 60 -28.15 15.61 -6.83
N ILE A 61 -26.84 15.56 -6.66
CA ILE A 61 -26.08 14.35 -6.34
C ILE A 61 -25.42 14.56 -4.99
N ALA A 62 -25.42 13.55 -4.12
CA ALA A 62 -24.81 13.62 -2.80
C ALA A 62 -24.26 12.26 -2.37
N LYS A 63 -23.28 12.31 -1.47
CA LYS A 63 -22.76 11.17 -0.71
C LYS A 63 -22.83 11.58 0.76
N ASP A 64 -23.89 11.16 1.44
CA ASP A 64 -24.07 11.39 2.86
C ASP A 64 -24.80 10.20 3.50
N ASN A 65 -24.73 10.08 4.83
CA ASN A 65 -25.22 8.89 5.55
C ASN A 65 -26.75 8.72 5.61
N LYS A 66 -27.53 9.55 4.93
CA LYS A 66 -28.98 9.44 4.87
C LYS A 66 -29.46 9.56 3.44
N ILE A 67 -29.85 8.45 2.89
CA ILE A 67 -30.42 8.40 1.55
C ILE A 67 -31.93 8.59 1.62
N ASP A 68 -32.43 9.60 0.93
CA ASP A 68 -33.82 9.75 0.54
C ASP A 68 -33.80 10.20 -0.93
N GLY A 69 -33.64 9.23 -1.83
CA GLY A 69 -33.42 9.49 -3.24
C GLY A 69 -33.06 8.24 -4.04
N TYR A 70 -32.57 8.44 -5.23
CA TYR A 70 -32.17 7.36 -6.13
C TYR A 70 -30.72 6.99 -5.93
N VAL A 71 -30.45 5.76 -5.49
CA VAL A 71 -29.11 5.20 -5.38
C VAL A 71 -28.55 5.00 -6.79
N LEU A 72 -27.35 5.49 -7.04
CA LEU A 72 -26.70 5.41 -8.35
C LEU A 72 -25.91 4.11 -8.47
N MET A 73 -26.23 3.29 -9.49
CA MET A 73 -25.72 1.93 -9.67
C MET A 73 -24.67 1.81 -10.79
N GLY A 74 -23.85 2.85 -10.99
CA GLY A 74 -22.70 2.80 -11.89
C GLY A 74 -22.99 2.73 -13.40
N HIS A 75 -24.19 2.35 -13.83
CA HIS A 75 -24.57 2.36 -15.23
C HIS A 75 -25.12 3.71 -15.66
N SER A 76 -24.56 4.28 -16.72
CA SER A 76 -25.00 5.54 -17.29
C SER A 76 -24.90 5.54 -18.82
N PHE A 77 -25.80 6.26 -19.45
CA PHE A 77 -25.80 6.49 -20.89
C PHE A 77 -25.54 7.99 -21.15
N TRP A 78 -24.55 8.30 -21.96
CA TRP A 78 -24.13 9.67 -22.22
C TRP A 78 -24.28 10.03 -23.70
N ARG A 79 -25.05 11.04 -23.95
CA ARG A 79 -25.08 11.67 -25.27
C ARG A 79 -23.78 12.42 -25.52
N LYS A 80 -23.48 12.63 -26.80
CA LYS A 80 -22.27 13.31 -27.25
C LYS A 80 -22.08 14.67 -26.59
N GLU A 81 -23.14 15.47 -26.50
CA GLU A 81 -23.09 16.81 -25.91
C GLU A 81 -22.71 16.78 -24.43
N PHE A 82 -23.21 15.79 -23.69
CA PHE A 82 -22.84 15.62 -22.30
C PHE A 82 -21.38 15.14 -22.16
N SER A 83 -20.96 14.18 -22.98
CA SER A 83 -19.59 13.67 -22.97
C SER A 83 -18.56 14.77 -23.27
N GLU A 84 -18.84 15.63 -24.29
CA GLU A 84 -17.95 16.74 -24.62
C GLU A 84 -17.88 17.79 -23.50
N ALA A 85 -19.03 18.15 -22.91
CA ALA A 85 -19.08 19.08 -21.79
C ALA A 85 -18.35 18.53 -20.57
N PHE A 86 -18.52 17.24 -20.25
CA PHE A 86 -17.84 16.59 -19.14
C PHE A 86 -16.32 16.55 -19.34
N ILE A 87 -15.84 16.22 -20.56
CA ILE A 87 -14.40 16.24 -20.88
C ILE A 87 -13.82 17.63 -20.64
N ASN A 88 -14.52 18.68 -21.11
CA ASN A 88 -14.07 20.06 -20.91
C ASN A 88 -13.96 20.41 -19.41
N GLN A 89 -14.90 19.92 -18.57
CA GLN A 89 -14.82 20.12 -17.12
C GLN A 89 -13.65 19.36 -16.49
N VAL A 90 -13.39 18.13 -16.93
CA VAL A 90 -12.22 17.32 -16.46
C VAL A 90 -10.92 18.05 -16.80
N GLU A 91 -10.78 18.55 -18.04
CA GLU A 91 -9.58 19.29 -18.46
C GLU A 91 -9.39 20.57 -17.67
N ALA A 92 -10.47 21.33 -17.43
CA ALA A 92 -10.42 22.58 -16.66
C ALA A 92 -9.96 22.39 -15.20
N VAL A 93 -10.25 21.24 -14.59
CA VAL A 93 -9.90 20.97 -13.18
C VAL A 93 -8.66 20.09 -13.02
N ARG A 94 -8.10 19.57 -14.11
CA ARG A 94 -6.99 18.61 -14.10
C ARG A 94 -5.78 19.09 -13.30
N GLU A 95 -5.39 20.36 -13.48
CA GLU A 95 -4.21 20.93 -12.80
C GLU A 95 -4.44 21.21 -11.30
N SER A 96 -5.70 21.25 -10.86
CA SER A 96 -6.02 21.51 -9.46
C SER A 96 -5.70 20.32 -8.54
N GLY A 97 -5.62 19.10 -9.09
CA GLY A 97 -5.43 17.86 -8.33
C GLY A 97 -6.61 17.43 -7.44
N VAL A 98 -7.63 18.26 -7.28
CA VAL A 98 -8.75 18.06 -6.33
C VAL A 98 -9.56 16.80 -6.64
N TYR A 99 -9.63 16.39 -7.91
CA TYR A 99 -10.45 15.25 -8.37
C TYR A 99 -9.62 14.02 -8.78
N ASN A 100 -8.31 13.98 -8.46
CA ASN A 100 -7.44 12.91 -8.93
C ASN A 100 -7.85 11.52 -8.42
N ASN A 101 -8.38 11.44 -7.20
CA ASN A 101 -8.79 10.20 -6.54
C ASN A 101 -10.31 10.18 -6.24
N CYS A 102 -11.11 10.89 -7.02
CA CYS A 102 -12.56 10.94 -6.85
C CYS A 102 -13.28 10.13 -7.95
N TYR A 103 -14.41 9.55 -7.59
CA TYR A 103 -15.36 9.05 -8.58
C TYR A 103 -15.83 10.17 -9.49
N TRP A 104 -16.15 9.86 -10.74
CA TRP A 104 -16.59 10.85 -11.73
C TRP A 104 -17.90 11.54 -11.31
N GLU A 105 -18.74 10.88 -10.53
CA GLU A 105 -19.99 11.41 -9.96
C GLU A 105 -19.75 12.64 -9.08
N ILE A 106 -18.59 12.72 -8.42
CA ILE A 106 -18.25 13.87 -7.58
C ILE A 106 -18.02 15.12 -8.45
N LEU A 107 -17.37 14.97 -9.61
CA LEU A 107 -17.23 16.07 -10.56
C LEU A 107 -18.57 16.47 -11.14
N VAL A 108 -19.43 15.51 -11.53
CA VAL A 108 -20.79 15.80 -12.00
C VAL A 108 -21.59 16.51 -10.92
N LYS A 109 -21.50 16.06 -9.65
CA LYS A 109 -22.14 16.72 -8.50
C LYS A 109 -21.74 18.20 -8.39
N ASP A 110 -20.43 18.47 -8.47
CA ASP A 110 -19.90 19.82 -8.27
C ASP A 110 -20.12 20.74 -9.49
N LYS A 111 -20.36 20.14 -10.67
CA LYS A 111 -20.54 20.83 -11.95
C LYS A 111 -21.91 20.64 -12.59
N LEU A 112 -22.89 20.19 -11.82
CA LEU A 112 -24.22 19.82 -12.33
C LEU A 112 -24.90 20.98 -13.10
N ASP A 113 -24.73 22.21 -12.64
CA ASP A 113 -25.30 23.40 -13.28
C ASP A 113 -24.54 23.86 -14.56
N GLU A 114 -23.33 23.33 -14.76
CA GLU A 114 -22.47 23.65 -15.90
C GLU A 114 -22.53 22.58 -17.01
N LEU A 115 -23.17 21.45 -16.70
CA LEU A 115 -23.30 20.28 -17.59
C LEU A 115 -24.70 20.28 -18.24
N PRO A 116 -24.86 19.66 -19.44
CA PRO A 116 -26.19 19.40 -20.01
C PRO A 116 -27.03 18.51 -19.07
N ASP A 117 -28.34 18.62 -19.23
CA ASP A 117 -29.30 17.89 -18.40
C ASP A 117 -29.00 16.36 -18.38
N ILE A 118 -28.98 15.82 -17.19
CA ILE A 118 -28.87 14.38 -16.93
C ILE A 118 -30.13 13.90 -16.22
N PHE A 119 -30.68 12.76 -16.65
CA PHE A 119 -31.93 12.23 -16.13
C PHE A 119 -31.66 10.96 -15.33
N PHE A 120 -32.60 10.59 -14.46
CA PHE A 120 -32.56 9.34 -13.73
C PHE A 120 -33.40 8.28 -14.42
N LYS A 121 -32.85 7.07 -14.58
CA LYS A 121 -33.57 5.90 -15.09
C LYS A 121 -33.72 4.91 -13.94
N GLU A 122 -34.95 4.80 -13.44
CA GLU A 122 -35.26 3.91 -12.33
C GLU A 122 -35.39 2.46 -12.80
N TYR A 123 -34.74 1.56 -12.06
CA TYR A 123 -34.93 0.13 -12.16
C TYR A 123 -35.64 -0.39 -10.90
N LEU A 124 -36.45 -1.43 -11.07
CA LEU A 124 -37.05 -2.09 -9.92
C LEU A 124 -36.02 -2.77 -9.05
N PRO A 125 -36.17 -2.75 -7.73
CA PRO A 125 -35.30 -3.51 -6.83
C PRO A 125 -35.21 -4.98 -7.28
N GLY A 126 -33.99 -5.52 -7.33
CA GLY A 126 -33.74 -6.88 -7.80
C GLY A 126 -33.48 -7.02 -9.32
N ASN A 127 -33.45 -5.93 -10.10
CA ASN A 127 -33.03 -5.98 -11.50
C ASN A 127 -31.53 -5.66 -11.69
N ILE A 128 -30.96 -4.98 -10.72
CA ILE A 128 -29.52 -4.65 -10.68
C ILE A 128 -28.97 -5.18 -9.35
N PHE A 129 -27.86 -5.89 -9.44
CA PHE A 129 -27.09 -6.38 -8.29
C PHE A 129 -25.69 -5.84 -8.39
N GLU A 130 -25.15 -5.36 -7.30
CA GLU A 130 -23.77 -4.94 -7.13
C GLU A 130 -23.09 -5.90 -6.15
N PHE A 131 -21.88 -6.27 -6.45
CA PHE A 131 -21.11 -7.22 -5.67
C PHE A 131 -19.79 -6.59 -5.27
N ASP A 132 -19.76 -5.94 -4.12
CA ASP A 132 -18.54 -5.40 -3.53
C ASP A 132 -17.66 -6.50 -2.94
N TYR A 133 -18.30 -7.59 -2.51
CA TYR A 133 -17.64 -8.70 -1.84
C TYR A 133 -18.04 -10.05 -2.44
N PHE A 134 -17.09 -10.97 -2.46
CA PHE A 134 -17.28 -12.31 -2.97
C PHE A 134 -18.44 -13.08 -2.28
N ASP A 135 -18.67 -12.81 -1.00
CA ASP A 135 -19.78 -13.41 -0.24
C ASP A 135 -21.17 -12.95 -0.71
N GLU A 136 -21.27 -11.79 -1.33
CA GLU A 136 -22.51 -11.31 -1.94
C GLU A 136 -22.81 -12.08 -3.22
N LEU A 137 -21.78 -12.31 -4.05
CA LEU A 137 -21.89 -13.16 -5.23
C LEU A 137 -22.28 -14.60 -4.86
N ARG A 138 -21.71 -15.16 -3.79
CA ARG A 138 -22.07 -16.50 -3.27
C ARG A 138 -23.53 -16.58 -2.81
N LYS A 139 -24.03 -15.54 -2.17
CA LYS A 139 -25.45 -15.45 -1.75
C LYS A 139 -26.39 -15.34 -2.96
N PHE A 140 -25.94 -14.66 -4.00
CA PHE A 140 -26.70 -14.47 -5.22
C PHE A 140 -26.74 -15.74 -6.07
N ASP A 141 -25.60 -16.39 -6.28
CA ASP A 141 -25.47 -17.59 -7.09
C ASP A 141 -24.72 -18.69 -6.32
N SER A 142 -25.46 -19.72 -5.94
CA SER A 142 -24.96 -20.87 -5.21
C SER A 142 -23.92 -21.71 -5.99
N GLN A 143 -23.76 -21.50 -7.30
CA GLN A 143 -22.70 -22.14 -8.09
C GLN A 143 -21.30 -21.64 -7.67
N TYR A 144 -21.21 -20.47 -7.04
CA TYR A 144 -19.96 -19.97 -6.45
C TYR A 144 -19.69 -20.50 -5.03
N LEU A 145 -20.59 -21.36 -4.51
CA LEU A 145 -20.35 -22.13 -3.30
C LEU A 145 -19.66 -23.46 -3.68
N GLY A 146 -18.35 -23.55 -3.44
CA GLY A 146 -17.61 -24.81 -3.55
C GLY A 146 -17.04 -25.16 -4.93
N HIS A 147 -17.17 -24.34 -5.95
CA HIS A 147 -16.74 -24.64 -7.32
C HIS A 147 -16.03 -23.47 -8.03
N THR A 148 -15.40 -22.55 -7.30
CA THR A 148 -14.61 -21.49 -7.93
C THR A 148 -13.33 -22.05 -8.51
N HIS A 149 -13.03 -21.70 -9.76
CA HIS A 149 -11.74 -21.98 -10.39
C HIS A 149 -10.66 -20.97 -9.98
N SER A 150 -10.85 -20.25 -8.87
CA SER A 150 -9.90 -19.26 -8.36
C SER A 150 -8.63 -19.94 -7.84
N GLU A 151 -7.47 -19.52 -8.36
CA GLU A 151 -6.17 -19.97 -7.84
C GLU A 151 -5.98 -19.58 -6.38
N ILE A 152 -6.46 -18.41 -6.00
CA ILE A 152 -6.38 -17.88 -4.64
C ILE A 152 -7.13 -18.78 -3.66
N ILE A 153 -8.38 -19.16 -3.99
CA ILE A 153 -9.16 -20.09 -3.17
C ILE A 153 -8.48 -21.45 -3.09
N ARG A 154 -7.96 -21.95 -4.22
CA ARG A 154 -7.19 -23.21 -4.24
C ARG A 154 -5.96 -23.13 -3.32
N ASN A 155 -5.23 -22.01 -3.32
CA ASN A 155 -4.06 -21.81 -2.48
C ASN A 155 -4.42 -21.77 -0.99
N ILE A 156 -5.52 -21.11 -0.62
CA ILE A 156 -6.03 -21.07 0.75
C ILE A 156 -6.44 -22.48 1.20
N LYS A 157 -7.22 -23.22 0.40
CA LYS A 157 -7.61 -24.61 0.70
C LYS A 157 -6.39 -25.51 0.90
N LEU A 158 -5.34 -25.35 0.09
CA LEU A 158 -4.11 -26.12 0.22
C LEU A 158 -3.41 -25.86 1.55
N VAL A 159 -3.33 -24.62 2.00
CA VAL A 159 -2.65 -24.23 3.24
C VAL A 159 -3.44 -24.65 4.46
N PHE A 160 -4.74 -24.42 4.50
CA PHE A 160 -5.59 -24.68 5.67
C PHE A 160 -6.22 -26.08 5.69
N ARG A 161 -6.19 -26.80 4.56
CA ARG A 161 -6.86 -28.12 4.38
C ARG A 161 -8.34 -28.07 4.71
N CYS A 162 -9.00 -27.02 4.28
CA CYS A 162 -10.41 -26.75 4.49
C CYS A 162 -11.19 -26.85 3.17
N ASP A 163 -12.51 -26.89 3.27
CA ASP A 163 -13.39 -26.75 2.12
C ASP A 163 -13.59 -25.28 1.75
N GLU A 164 -14.09 -25.00 0.56
CA GLU A 164 -14.27 -23.64 0.09
C GLU A 164 -15.32 -22.87 0.90
N GLU A 165 -16.32 -23.57 1.41
CA GLU A 165 -17.39 -23.03 2.25
C GLU A 165 -16.91 -22.57 3.63
N ASP A 166 -15.76 -23.06 4.08
CA ASP A 166 -15.13 -22.63 5.34
C ASP A 166 -14.42 -21.27 5.21
N ILE A 167 -14.18 -20.82 3.96
CA ILE A 167 -13.49 -19.56 3.68
C ILE A 167 -14.55 -18.48 3.47
N ILE A 168 -14.72 -17.61 4.44
CA ILE A 168 -15.78 -16.60 4.47
C ILE A 168 -15.22 -15.19 4.71
N ASP A 169 -16.08 -14.19 4.63
CA ASP A 169 -15.84 -12.83 5.08
C ASP A 169 -14.68 -12.15 4.32
N PHE A 170 -14.72 -12.24 2.98
CA PHE A 170 -13.71 -11.61 2.11
C PHE A 170 -13.84 -10.09 2.15
N ARG A 171 -12.72 -9.41 2.44
CA ARG A 171 -12.65 -7.95 2.51
C ARG A 171 -11.40 -7.46 1.81
N ASN A 172 -11.53 -6.46 0.95
CA ASN A 172 -10.38 -5.83 0.30
C ASN A 172 -9.58 -4.99 1.31
N VAL A 173 -8.26 -5.01 1.18
CA VAL A 173 -7.37 -4.10 1.90
C VAL A 173 -6.97 -3.00 0.91
N SER A 174 -7.42 -1.78 1.17
CA SER A 174 -7.21 -0.63 0.28
C SER A 174 -5.81 -0.01 0.38
N GLU A 175 -4.96 -0.49 1.28
CA GLU A 175 -3.65 0.08 1.57
C GLU A 175 -2.52 -0.81 1.05
N GLY A 176 -1.89 -0.41 -0.05
CA GLY A 176 -0.69 -1.06 -0.59
C GLY A 176 -0.40 -0.59 -2.00
N MET A 177 0.74 0.10 -2.22
CA MET A 177 1.10 0.66 -3.52
C MET A 177 1.41 -0.37 -4.62
N THR A 178 1.68 -1.63 -4.27
CA THR A 178 2.22 -2.61 -5.24
C THR A 178 1.62 -4.00 -5.17
N ASN A 179 0.87 -4.35 -4.15
CA ASN A 179 0.36 -5.71 -3.95
C ASN A 179 -1.16 -5.73 -3.83
N THR A 180 -1.82 -6.73 -4.42
CA THR A 180 -3.24 -6.99 -4.17
C THR A 180 -3.36 -7.81 -2.90
N SER A 181 -4.00 -7.24 -1.89
CA SER A 181 -4.20 -7.89 -0.60
C SER A 181 -5.69 -7.94 -0.24
N PHE A 182 -6.12 -9.00 0.37
CA PHE A 182 -7.46 -9.12 0.92
C PHE A 182 -7.47 -9.96 2.20
N ILE A 183 -8.46 -9.71 3.04
CA ILE A 183 -8.70 -10.42 4.28
C ILE A 183 -9.76 -11.48 4.03
N PHE A 184 -9.63 -12.63 4.68
CA PHE A 184 -10.63 -13.69 4.71
C PHE A 184 -10.64 -14.32 6.10
N LYS A 185 -11.69 -15.08 6.42
CA LYS A 185 -11.87 -15.71 7.73
C LYS A 185 -12.03 -17.22 7.59
N ILE A 186 -11.34 -17.96 8.46
CA ILE A 186 -11.50 -19.41 8.66
C ILE A 186 -11.55 -19.66 10.18
N ASP A 187 -12.49 -20.47 10.63
CA ASP A 187 -12.68 -20.85 12.05
C ASP A 187 -12.69 -19.64 13.01
N GLY A 188 -13.28 -18.53 12.56
CA GLY A 188 -13.39 -17.29 13.35
C GLY A 188 -12.10 -16.46 13.42
N VAL A 189 -11.02 -16.87 12.75
CA VAL A 189 -9.75 -16.13 12.69
C VAL A 189 -9.63 -15.42 11.36
N ASP A 190 -9.28 -14.14 11.39
CA ASP A 190 -9.00 -13.34 10.21
C ASP A 190 -7.56 -13.57 9.72
N TYR A 191 -7.42 -13.80 8.43
CA TYR A 191 -6.14 -13.93 7.74
C TYR A 191 -6.04 -12.92 6.61
N ILE A 192 -4.83 -12.56 6.24
CA ILE A 192 -4.56 -11.74 5.07
C ILE A 192 -3.82 -12.57 4.01
N TYR A 193 -4.33 -12.54 2.78
CA TYR A 193 -3.67 -13.07 1.60
C TYR A 193 -3.05 -11.90 0.84
N ARG A 194 -1.77 -11.99 0.54
CA ARG A 194 -1.04 -10.99 -0.26
C ARG A 194 -0.57 -11.66 -1.56
N HIS A 195 -1.03 -11.12 -2.68
CA HIS A 195 -0.54 -11.49 -4.00
C HIS A 195 0.53 -10.47 -4.44
N PRO A 196 1.69 -10.92 -4.96
CA PRO A 196 2.73 -9.99 -5.40
C PRO A 196 2.23 -9.14 -6.57
N GLY A 197 2.56 -7.86 -6.56
CA GLY A 197 2.33 -6.98 -7.70
C GLY A 197 3.34 -7.24 -8.83
N ASP A 198 2.95 -6.90 -10.05
CA ASP A 198 3.79 -7.02 -11.23
C ASP A 198 5.12 -6.25 -11.05
N GLY A 199 6.24 -6.88 -11.41
CA GLY A 199 7.57 -6.26 -11.43
C GLY A 199 8.36 -6.32 -10.12
N THR A 200 7.84 -6.93 -9.05
CA THR A 200 8.59 -7.12 -7.78
C THR A 200 9.56 -8.31 -7.83
N GLU A 201 9.44 -9.18 -8.81
CA GLU A 201 10.21 -10.42 -8.96
C GLU A 201 11.72 -10.22 -9.13
N SER A 202 12.14 -9.08 -9.67
CA SER A 202 13.55 -8.79 -9.97
C SER A 202 14.34 -8.26 -8.76
N ILE A 203 13.68 -7.84 -7.70
CA ILE A 203 14.31 -7.13 -6.56
C ILE A 203 14.29 -8.00 -5.29
N ILE A 204 13.24 -8.80 -5.09
CA ILE A 204 13.01 -9.53 -3.84
C ILE A 204 13.33 -11.03 -4.01
N ASN A 205 14.20 -11.55 -3.14
CA ASN A 205 14.47 -12.98 -3.09
C ASN A 205 13.44 -13.70 -2.20
N ARG A 206 12.38 -14.21 -2.81
CA ARG A 206 11.25 -14.87 -2.12
C ARG A 206 11.65 -16.07 -1.23
N ARG A 207 12.74 -16.76 -1.56
CA ARG A 207 13.27 -17.84 -0.71
C ARG A 207 13.89 -17.32 0.57
N ASN A 208 14.60 -16.21 0.48
CA ASN A 208 15.20 -15.56 1.64
C ASN A 208 14.09 -14.94 2.51
N GLU A 209 13.11 -14.24 1.91
CA GLU A 209 11.94 -13.70 2.62
C GLU A 209 11.23 -14.80 3.44
N LYS A 210 10.94 -15.96 2.81
CA LYS A 210 10.31 -17.09 3.51
C LYS A 210 11.13 -17.59 4.69
N LYS A 211 12.46 -17.73 4.51
CA LYS A 211 13.35 -18.13 5.61
C LYS A 211 13.31 -17.11 6.75
N SER A 212 13.27 -15.83 6.42
CA SER A 212 13.21 -14.74 7.38
C SER A 212 11.90 -14.70 8.16
N LEU A 213 10.77 -14.88 7.49
CA LEU A 213 9.45 -14.99 8.14
C LEU A 213 9.38 -16.12 9.17
N ILE A 214 9.96 -17.29 8.85
CA ILE A 214 10.04 -18.41 9.78
C ILE A 214 10.90 -18.03 10.99
N LYS A 215 12.09 -17.45 10.77
CA LYS A 215 13.01 -17.04 11.84
C LYS A 215 12.41 -15.94 12.73
N ALA A 216 11.73 -14.95 12.16
CA ALA A 216 11.04 -13.91 12.88
C ALA A 216 9.94 -14.45 13.79
N LYS A 217 9.20 -15.45 13.29
CA LYS A 217 8.18 -16.16 14.09
C LYS A 217 8.81 -16.94 15.25
N GLU A 218 9.88 -17.67 14.98
CA GLU A 218 10.63 -18.44 16.02
C GLU A 218 11.22 -17.50 17.08
N ALA A 219 11.73 -16.33 16.68
CA ALA A 219 12.18 -15.28 17.59
C ALA A 219 11.03 -14.61 18.37
N GLY A 220 9.78 -14.85 17.98
CA GLY A 220 8.58 -14.24 18.56
C GLY A 220 8.52 -12.73 18.35
N VAL A 221 9.03 -12.26 17.22
CA VAL A 221 8.99 -10.85 16.77
C VAL A 221 7.83 -10.65 15.80
N ASP A 222 7.62 -11.61 14.90
CA ASP A 222 6.46 -11.66 14.01
C ASP A 222 5.71 -12.99 14.15
N PRO A 223 4.64 -13.03 14.93
CA PRO A 223 3.84 -14.25 15.10
C PRO A 223 2.86 -14.48 13.93
N THR A 224 2.74 -13.55 12.98
CA THR A 224 1.65 -13.54 11.98
C THR A 224 1.85 -14.55 10.85
N TYR A 225 3.09 -14.94 10.56
CA TYR A 225 3.41 -15.80 9.43
C TYR A 225 2.68 -17.16 9.48
N ILE A 226 1.99 -17.51 8.40
CA ILE A 226 1.36 -18.81 8.16
C ILE A 226 2.04 -19.55 7.02
N TYR A 227 2.09 -18.96 5.83
CA TYR A 227 2.65 -19.60 4.64
C TYR A 227 3.15 -18.56 3.63
N ALA A 228 4.19 -18.92 2.87
CA ALA A 228 4.64 -18.18 1.70
C ALA A 228 5.03 -19.15 0.58
N ASP A 229 4.54 -18.89 -0.64
CA ASP A 229 4.99 -19.60 -1.83
C ASP A 229 6.19 -18.89 -2.44
N VAL A 230 7.29 -19.63 -2.64
CA VAL A 230 8.55 -19.04 -3.15
C VAL A 230 8.60 -18.93 -4.67
N ASN A 231 7.71 -19.62 -5.38
CA ASN A 231 7.68 -19.64 -6.84
C ASN A 231 6.73 -18.58 -7.38
N GLU A 232 5.52 -18.52 -6.80
CA GLU A 232 4.49 -17.58 -7.20
C GLU A 232 4.49 -16.29 -6.35
N GLY A 233 5.18 -16.30 -5.20
CA GLY A 233 5.41 -15.11 -4.37
C GLY A 233 4.23 -14.69 -3.49
N TRP A 234 3.11 -15.40 -3.48
CA TRP A 234 2.00 -15.10 -2.58
C TRP A 234 2.28 -15.55 -1.15
N LYS A 235 1.67 -14.86 -0.20
CA LYS A 235 1.82 -15.20 1.24
C LYS A 235 0.49 -15.05 1.99
N ILE A 236 0.37 -15.84 3.07
CA ILE A 236 -0.74 -15.78 4.03
C ILE A 236 -0.18 -15.51 5.41
N SER A 237 -0.78 -14.56 6.11
CA SER A 237 -0.48 -14.20 7.49
C SER A 237 -1.76 -14.05 8.31
N VAL A 238 -1.67 -14.16 9.62
CA VAL A 238 -2.78 -13.79 10.52
C VAL A 238 -2.99 -12.27 10.41
N PHE A 239 -4.22 -11.85 10.22
CA PHE A 239 -4.56 -10.43 10.21
C PHE A 239 -4.66 -9.89 11.64
N ILE A 240 -4.04 -8.75 11.88
CA ILE A 240 -4.09 -8.04 13.17
C ILE A 240 -5.10 -6.90 13.04
N PRO A 241 -6.31 -7.02 13.63
CA PRO A 241 -7.38 -6.07 13.37
C PRO A 241 -7.19 -4.72 14.07
N GLU A 242 -6.53 -4.72 15.22
CA GLU A 242 -6.37 -3.53 16.05
C GLU A 242 -4.89 -3.27 16.33
N PHE A 243 -4.36 -2.22 15.72
CA PHE A 243 -3.02 -1.71 15.97
C PHE A 243 -2.96 -0.22 15.63
N ARG A 244 -1.91 0.40 16.07
CA ARG A 244 -1.47 1.71 15.59
C ARG A 244 0.01 1.68 15.23
N GLU A 245 0.41 2.59 14.39
CA GLU A 245 1.82 2.86 14.16
C GLU A 245 2.48 3.53 15.38
N PRO A 246 3.82 3.47 15.51
CA PRO A 246 4.54 4.20 16.53
C PRO A 246 4.41 5.72 16.34
N ASP A 247 4.33 6.43 17.47
CA ASP A 247 4.52 7.88 17.48
C ASP A 247 6.01 8.16 17.69
N TYR A 248 6.68 8.73 16.70
CA TYR A 248 8.10 9.05 16.74
C TYR A 248 8.46 10.13 17.76
N GLU A 249 7.49 10.92 18.22
CA GLU A 249 7.68 11.88 19.30
C GLU A 249 7.52 11.22 20.70
N SER A 250 7.00 10.00 20.76
CA SER A 250 6.80 9.26 22.00
C SER A 250 8.03 8.43 22.38
N PHE A 251 8.74 8.86 23.43
CA PHE A 251 9.86 8.09 23.97
C PHE A 251 9.43 6.70 24.49
N GLU A 252 8.20 6.58 24.95
CA GLU A 252 7.63 5.29 25.38
C GLU A 252 7.44 4.31 24.22
N ASP A 253 7.02 4.79 23.06
CA ASP A 253 6.95 3.97 21.85
C ASP A 253 8.34 3.57 21.35
N SER A 254 9.29 4.52 21.36
CA SER A 254 10.69 4.25 21.03
C SER A 254 11.27 3.13 21.90
N LYS A 255 11.00 3.11 23.21
CA LYS A 255 11.44 2.03 24.09
C LYS A 255 10.86 0.67 23.74
N LYS A 256 9.56 0.63 23.37
CA LYS A 256 8.91 -0.61 22.94
C LYS A 256 9.54 -1.14 21.64
N ILE A 257 9.75 -0.28 20.66
CA ILE A 257 10.44 -0.61 19.40
C ILE A 257 11.85 -1.14 19.68
N LEU A 258 12.64 -0.42 20.49
CA LEU A 258 14.00 -0.83 20.85
C LEU A 258 14.05 -2.15 21.59
N ALA A 259 13.05 -2.44 22.42
CA ALA A 259 12.95 -3.75 23.08
C ALA A 259 12.79 -4.89 22.07
N VAL A 260 11.99 -4.69 21.02
CA VAL A 260 11.81 -5.67 19.92
C VAL A 260 13.09 -5.80 19.10
N LEU A 261 13.77 -4.71 18.74
CA LEU A 261 15.04 -4.75 18.02
C LEU A 261 16.11 -5.48 18.83
N ARG A 262 16.28 -5.17 20.11
CA ARG A 262 17.23 -5.89 20.99
C ARG A 262 16.91 -7.38 21.08
N LYS A 263 15.63 -7.75 21.17
CA LYS A 263 15.20 -9.15 21.16
C LYS A 263 15.59 -9.85 19.86
N LEU A 264 15.36 -9.20 18.72
CA LEU A 264 15.72 -9.72 17.40
C LEU A 264 17.23 -9.90 17.26
N HIS A 265 17.99 -8.85 17.55
CA HIS A 265 19.45 -8.81 17.36
C HIS A 265 20.21 -9.74 18.34
N LYS A 266 19.63 -10.05 19.51
CA LYS A 266 20.18 -11.01 20.49
C LYS A 266 19.72 -12.44 20.25
N ALA A 267 18.81 -12.68 19.29
CA ALA A 267 18.39 -14.03 18.95
C ALA A 267 19.55 -14.78 18.25
N ASP A 268 19.71 -16.07 18.60
CA ASP A 268 20.70 -16.94 17.96
C ASP A 268 20.23 -17.38 16.56
N ILE A 269 20.19 -16.39 15.66
CA ILE A 269 19.73 -16.57 14.28
C ILE A 269 20.86 -16.21 13.33
N THR A 270 21.22 -17.15 12.45
CA THR A 270 22.19 -16.92 11.37
C THR A 270 21.51 -17.03 10.01
N ALA A 271 22.03 -16.32 9.02
CA ALA A 271 21.60 -16.42 7.62
C ALA A 271 22.80 -16.26 6.68
N ASP A 272 22.70 -16.86 5.49
CA ASP A 272 23.69 -16.78 4.41
C ASP A 272 23.40 -15.62 3.44
N TYR A 273 22.46 -14.77 3.81
CA TYR A 273 22.01 -13.57 3.09
C TYR A 273 21.82 -12.41 4.07
N GLY A 274 21.78 -11.21 3.57
CA GLY A 274 21.55 -9.99 4.34
C GLY A 274 21.89 -8.75 3.53
N MET A 275 21.42 -7.63 3.99
CA MET A 275 21.61 -6.33 3.37
C MET A 275 23.05 -5.85 3.55
N LYS A 276 23.59 -5.21 2.51
CA LYS A 276 24.90 -4.56 2.49
C LYS A 276 24.72 -3.13 1.95
N PRO A 277 24.24 -2.20 2.77
CA PRO A 277 23.72 -0.91 2.31
C PRO A 277 24.69 -0.11 1.44
N TRP A 278 25.99 -0.18 1.71
CA TRP A 278 26.98 0.51 0.89
C TRP A 278 27.15 -0.16 -0.48
N GLU A 279 27.38 -1.47 -0.53
CA GLU A 279 27.57 -2.21 -1.77
C GLU A 279 26.29 -2.21 -2.62
N ASP A 280 25.14 -2.38 -1.98
CA ASP A 280 23.83 -2.37 -2.65
C ASP A 280 23.53 -0.98 -3.24
N ALA A 281 23.87 0.11 -2.54
CA ALA A 281 23.79 1.48 -3.08
C ALA A 281 24.69 1.67 -4.31
N LEU A 282 25.93 1.19 -4.27
CA LEU A 282 26.84 1.26 -5.41
C LEU A 282 26.36 0.47 -6.62
N ASP A 283 25.68 -0.66 -6.39
CA ASP A 283 25.11 -1.46 -7.48
C ASP A 283 23.88 -0.79 -8.10
N MET A 284 23.01 -0.16 -7.29
CA MET A 284 21.91 0.67 -7.79
C MET A 284 22.41 1.89 -8.57
N GLU A 285 23.47 2.53 -8.10
CA GLU A 285 24.11 3.67 -8.77
C GLU A 285 24.61 3.30 -10.18
N LYS A 286 25.25 2.13 -10.35
CA LYS A 286 25.66 1.62 -11.66
C LYS A 286 24.47 1.38 -12.62
N LEU A 287 23.31 1.04 -12.07
CA LEU A 287 22.08 0.91 -12.86
C LEU A 287 21.52 2.28 -13.23
N LEU A 288 21.60 3.23 -12.31
CA LEU A 288 21.16 4.62 -12.50
C LEU A 288 22.00 5.34 -13.56
N GLU A 289 23.33 5.22 -13.52
CA GLU A 289 24.27 5.84 -14.51
C GLU A 289 23.95 5.48 -15.96
N LYS A 290 23.34 4.32 -16.20
CA LYS A 290 22.93 3.88 -17.53
C LYS A 290 21.68 4.57 -18.05
N LYS A 291 20.87 5.14 -17.15
CA LYS A 291 19.57 5.74 -17.46
C LYS A 291 19.62 7.27 -17.36
N ASP A 292 20.09 7.77 -16.23
CA ASP A 292 20.14 9.18 -15.92
C ASP A 292 21.29 9.45 -14.90
N PRO A 293 22.45 9.95 -15.35
CA PRO A 293 23.60 10.14 -14.46
C PRO A 293 23.27 11.17 -13.37
N VAL A 294 23.64 10.85 -12.15
CA VAL A 294 23.48 11.75 -10.99
C VAL A 294 24.26 13.02 -11.16
N CYS A 295 23.58 14.16 -11.23
CA CYS A 295 24.17 15.45 -11.62
C CYS A 295 24.11 16.52 -10.53
N PHE A 296 24.19 16.22 -9.22
CA PHE A 296 24.32 17.31 -8.26
C PHE A 296 25.78 17.53 -7.80
N VAL A 297 26.13 18.80 -7.60
CA VAL A 297 27.52 19.31 -7.50
C VAL A 297 28.31 18.68 -6.34
N GLN A 298 27.67 18.15 -5.32
CA GLN A 298 28.31 17.61 -4.11
C GLN A 298 28.24 16.08 -3.98
N TYR A 299 27.69 15.39 -4.98
CA TYR A 299 27.41 13.95 -4.90
C TYR A 299 28.68 13.11 -4.66
N GLU A 300 29.73 13.35 -5.42
CA GLU A 300 31.00 12.61 -5.29
C GLU A 300 31.66 12.84 -3.92
N ASP A 301 31.58 14.06 -3.39
CA ASP A 301 32.12 14.36 -2.05
C ASP A 301 31.31 13.62 -0.97
N LEU A 302 29.98 13.67 -1.03
CA LEU A 302 29.08 12.92 -0.13
C LEU A 302 29.38 11.41 -0.19
N LYS A 303 29.42 10.84 -1.38
CA LYS A 303 29.74 9.42 -1.61
C LYS A 303 31.08 9.04 -0.99
N ASN A 304 32.13 9.87 -1.20
CA ASN A 304 33.46 9.61 -0.63
C ASN A 304 33.44 9.65 0.89
N ARG A 305 32.76 10.60 1.51
CA ARG A 305 32.59 10.69 2.97
C ARG A 305 31.87 9.48 3.54
N ILE A 306 30.74 9.08 2.95
CA ILE A 306 29.98 7.90 3.37
C ILE A 306 30.83 6.62 3.22
N GLY A 307 31.58 6.49 2.11
CA GLY A 307 32.49 5.36 1.91
C GLY A 307 33.63 5.30 2.93
N GLN A 308 34.08 6.45 3.47
CA GLN A 308 35.05 6.51 4.57
C GLN A 308 34.41 6.07 5.89
N LEU A 309 33.21 6.57 6.22
CA LEU A 309 32.46 6.14 7.40
C LEU A 309 32.23 4.62 7.38
N TYR A 310 31.75 4.08 6.25
CA TYR A 310 31.54 2.64 6.10
C TYR A 310 32.83 1.82 6.35
N LYS A 311 33.98 2.25 5.83
CA LYS A 311 35.26 1.57 6.09
C LYS A 311 35.65 1.61 7.57
N MET A 312 35.32 2.69 8.27
CA MET A 312 35.60 2.80 9.70
C MET A 312 34.71 1.86 10.50
N THR A 313 33.44 1.73 10.16
CA THR A 313 32.52 0.79 10.86
C THR A 313 32.91 -0.67 10.66
N LEU A 314 33.53 -1.04 9.56
CA LEU A 314 34.05 -2.40 9.35
C LEU A 314 35.22 -2.78 10.29
N ALA A 315 35.90 -1.80 10.89
CA ALA A 315 37.09 -1.98 11.71
C ALA A 315 36.81 -1.91 13.23
N ASP A 316 35.61 -1.51 13.66
CA ASP A 316 35.29 -1.24 15.05
C ASP A 316 34.84 -2.48 15.87
N GLY A 317 34.60 -3.62 15.19
CA GLY A 317 34.37 -4.91 15.82
C GLY A 317 32.94 -5.15 16.28
N VAL A 318 31.96 -4.34 15.84
CA VAL A 318 30.55 -4.64 16.09
C VAL A 318 30.14 -5.93 15.36
N GLU A 319 29.56 -6.85 16.10
CA GLU A 319 29.18 -8.15 15.55
C GLU A 319 27.88 -8.05 14.75
N LYS A 320 27.84 -8.80 13.66
CA LYS A 320 26.62 -8.94 12.84
C LYS A 320 25.58 -9.80 13.56
N CYS A 321 24.32 -9.52 13.27
CA CYS A 321 23.18 -10.28 13.79
C CYS A 321 22.09 -10.42 12.73
N PHE A 322 20.98 -11.04 13.06
CA PHE A 322 19.82 -11.09 12.19
C PHE A 322 19.04 -9.78 12.30
N CYS A 323 18.98 -9.03 11.20
CA CYS A 323 18.37 -7.71 11.07
C CYS A 323 17.09 -7.77 10.22
N HIS A 324 16.22 -6.82 10.42
CA HIS A 324 15.03 -6.62 9.61
C HIS A 324 15.33 -5.97 8.25
N GLY A 325 16.14 -4.91 8.24
CA GLY A 325 16.56 -4.18 7.03
C GLY A 325 15.60 -3.12 6.54
N ASP A 326 14.36 -3.05 7.08
CA ASP A 326 13.32 -2.10 6.66
C ASP A 326 12.44 -1.69 7.86
N THR A 327 13.04 -1.04 8.84
CA THR A 327 12.39 -0.68 10.12
C THR A 327 11.58 0.61 10.04
N TYR A 328 10.95 0.87 8.89
CA TYR A 328 10.18 2.07 8.69
C TYR A 328 8.77 1.98 9.32
N LYS A 329 8.15 3.15 9.56
CA LYS A 329 6.97 3.30 10.40
C LYS A 329 5.82 2.33 10.14
N PRO A 330 5.33 2.13 8.90
CA PRO A 330 4.22 1.22 8.61
C PRO A 330 4.49 -0.26 8.89
N ASN A 331 5.76 -0.66 9.04
CA ASN A 331 6.10 -2.04 9.37
C ASN A 331 5.95 -2.37 10.87
N TRP A 332 5.68 -1.36 11.70
CA TRP A 332 5.51 -1.53 13.14
C TRP A 332 4.04 -1.47 13.55
N MET A 333 3.60 -2.48 14.26
CA MET A 333 2.24 -2.58 14.79
C MET A 333 2.27 -2.59 16.32
N ILE A 334 1.82 -1.51 16.95
CA ILE A 334 1.63 -1.42 18.41
C ILE A 334 0.19 -1.77 18.73
N ARG A 335 -0.03 -2.88 19.43
CA ARG A 335 -1.36 -3.37 19.81
C ARG A 335 -1.89 -2.66 21.06
N PRO A 336 -3.22 -2.72 21.31
CA PRO A 336 -3.81 -2.14 22.50
C PRO A 336 -3.25 -2.66 23.84
N ASP A 337 -2.77 -3.91 23.86
CA ASP A 337 -2.10 -4.52 25.02
C ASP A 337 -0.65 -4.04 25.21
N GLY A 338 -0.17 -3.17 24.34
CA GLY A 338 1.20 -2.64 24.35
C GLY A 338 2.23 -3.55 23.71
N SER A 339 1.87 -4.72 23.23
CA SER A 339 2.78 -5.59 22.45
C SER A 339 3.07 -4.97 21.07
N VAL A 340 4.28 -5.23 20.58
CA VAL A 340 4.75 -4.71 19.29
C VAL A 340 5.07 -5.87 18.37
N ILE A 341 4.61 -5.76 17.13
CA ILE A 341 4.90 -6.70 16.05
C ILE A 341 5.65 -5.94 14.95
N LEU A 342 6.66 -6.56 14.37
CA LEU A 342 7.39 -6.06 13.22
C LEU A 342 7.13 -6.99 12.03
N ILE A 343 6.64 -6.44 10.93
CA ILE A 343 6.23 -7.18 9.73
C ILE A 343 7.06 -6.77 8.51
N ASP A 344 6.92 -7.53 7.43
CA ASP A 344 7.52 -7.28 6.10
C ASP A 344 9.04 -7.50 6.01
N TRP A 345 9.43 -8.76 6.04
CA TRP A 345 10.79 -9.27 6.16
C TRP A 345 11.55 -9.44 4.82
N GLU A 346 11.19 -8.71 3.80
CA GLU A 346 11.74 -8.90 2.44
C GLU A 346 13.21 -8.45 2.28
N TYR A 347 13.68 -7.52 3.13
CA TYR A 347 15.07 -7.02 3.16
C TYR A 347 15.91 -7.62 4.29
N SER A 348 15.34 -8.50 5.07
CA SER A 348 15.97 -9.04 6.28
C SER A 348 17.11 -10.01 5.98
N GLY A 349 17.98 -10.18 6.96
CA GLY A 349 19.09 -11.13 6.89
C GLY A 349 20.17 -10.90 7.93
N TYR A 350 21.30 -11.60 7.78
CA TYR A 350 22.43 -11.51 8.71
C TYR A 350 23.32 -10.33 8.32
N SER A 351 23.16 -9.23 9.03
CA SER A 351 23.71 -7.93 8.69
C SER A 351 24.20 -7.18 9.93
N ASP A 352 24.64 -5.97 9.73
CA ASP A 352 25.02 -5.08 10.81
C ASP A 352 23.78 -4.50 11.52
N PRO A 353 23.66 -4.56 12.85
CA PRO A 353 22.52 -4.02 13.58
C PRO A 353 22.33 -2.52 13.44
N GLY A 354 23.39 -1.80 13.05
CA GLY A 354 23.30 -0.39 12.71
C GLY A 354 22.32 -0.08 11.58
N ILE A 355 22.03 -1.07 10.72
CA ILE A 355 21.03 -0.93 9.64
C ILE A 355 19.65 -0.63 10.23
N ASP A 356 19.19 -1.47 11.16
CA ASP A 356 17.83 -1.35 11.72
C ASP A 356 17.69 -0.08 12.58
N VAL A 357 18.69 0.22 13.40
CA VAL A 357 18.71 1.42 14.24
C VAL A 357 18.82 2.69 13.38
N GLY A 358 19.74 2.68 12.42
CA GLY A 358 19.93 3.82 11.51
C GLY A 358 18.71 4.09 10.65
N TYR A 359 18.04 3.03 10.16
CA TYR A 359 16.82 3.18 9.38
C TYR A 359 15.71 3.87 10.18
N TYR A 360 15.46 3.39 11.40
CA TYR A 360 14.45 4.00 12.27
C TYR A 360 14.72 5.48 12.53
N VAL A 361 15.97 5.83 12.83
CA VAL A 361 16.39 7.22 13.05
C VAL A 361 16.16 8.10 11.81
N VAL A 362 16.51 7.60 10.63
CA VAL A 362 16.30 8.30 9.35
C VAL A 362 14.83 8.48 9.05
N ASP A 363 14.01 7.43 9.25
CA ASP A 363 12.58 7.49 8.98
C ASP A 363 11.84 8.42 9.96
N ALA A 364 12.26 8.43 11.22
CA ALA A 364 11.75 9.32 12.24
C ALA A 364 12.22 10.79 12.07
N MET A 365 13.15 11.06 11.15
CA MET A 365 13.77 12.36 10.96
C MET A 365 14.32 12.97 12.26
N TYR A 366 14.95 12.15 13.10
CA TYR A 366 15.54 12.62 14.34
C TYR A 366 16.73 13.53 14.08
N ASP A 367 16.81 14.64 14.82
CA ASP A 367 18.02 15.44 14.89
C ASP A 367 19.15 14.68 15.62
N PHE A 368 20.34 15.28 15.65
CA PHE A 368 21.51 14.65 16.23
C PHE A 368 21.30 14.24 17.71
N ASP A 369 20.74 15.12 18.51
CA ASP A 369 20.56 14.89 19.96
C ASP A 369 19.55 13.76 20.20
N LYS A 370 18.46 13.76 19.47
CA LYS A 370 17.41 12.74 19.55
C LYS A 370 17.89 11.38 19.02
N ALA A 371 18.68 11.38 17.92
CA ALA A 371 19.35 10.20 17.40
C ALA A 371 20.31 9.59 18.42
N GLU A 372 21.12 10.43 19.08
CA GLU A 372 22.04 9.98 20.13
C GLU A 372 21.31 9.40 21.35
N GLU A 373 20.21 10.03 21.80
CA GLU A 373 19.36 9.51 22.88
C GLU A 373 18.77 8.13 22.51
N PHE A 374 18.26 7.99 21.28
CA PHE A 374 17.70 6.73 20.77
C PHE A 374 18.77 5.63 20.72
N ILE A 375 19.94 5.92 20.18
CA ILE A 375 21.07 4.98 20.11
C ILE A 375 21.55 4.59 21.51
N LYS A 376 21.63 5.54 22.43
CA LYS A 376 21.99 5.29 23.83
C LYS A 376 21.00 4.36 24.52
N GLU A 377 19.71 4.58 24.33
CA GLU A 377 18.64 3.69 24.85
C GLU A 377 18.73 2.29 24.22
N TYR A 378 19.08 2.19 22.93
CA TYR A 378 19.27 0.90 22.28
C TYR A 378 20.47 0.14 22.88
N LEU A 379 21.62 0.80 23.04
CA LEU A 379 22.87 0.20 23.49
C LEU A 379 22.92 -0.09 25.00
N GLN A 380 22.23 0.73 25.80
CA GLN A 380 22.22 0.60 27.26
C GLN A 380 23.66 0.56 27.84
N GLU A 381 24.05 -0.57 28.48
CA GLU A 381 25.38 -0.75 29.07
C GLU A 381 26.50 -0.87 28.01
N GLU A 382 26.17 -1.20 26.77
CA GLU A 382 27.12 -1.30 25.65
C GLU A 382 27.50 0.07 25.05
N TYR A 383 26.86 1.17 25.54
CA TYR A 383 27.13 2.52 25.05
C TYR A 383 28.52 3.01 25.45
N ASN A 384 29.37 3.26 24.44
CA ASN A 384 30.70 3.82 24.56
C ASN A 384 31.04 4.61 23.27
N GLU A 385 32.21 5.29 23.21
CA GLU A 385 32.60 6.10 22.06
C GLU A 385 32.61 5.32 20.73
N THR A 386 33.07 4.06 20.75
CA THR A 386 33.14 3.22 19.55
C THR A 386 31.75 2.83 19.06
N THR A 387 30.91 2.32 19.95
CA THR A 387 29.54 1.90 19.58
C THR A 387 28.68 3.11 19.21
N ARG A 388 28.82 4.23 19.93
CA ARG A 388 28.19 5.51 19.56
C ARG A 388 28.55 5.92 18.14
N PHE A 389 29.85 5.96 17.82
CA PHE A 389 30.32 6.32 16.47
C PHE A 389 29.75 5.36 15.43
N HIS A 390 29.80 4.05 15.68
CA HIS A 390 29.30 3.03 14.77
C HIS A 390 27.85 3.28 14.36
N TYR A 391 26.94 3.39 15.33
CA TYR A 391 25.52 3.55 15.05
C TYR A 391 25.18 4.92 14.43
N MET A 392 25.86 5.99 14.84
CA MET A 392 25.73 7.31 14.20
C MET A 392 26.21 7.28 12.75
N ALA A 393 27.30 6.56 12.45
CA ALA A 393 27.78 6.37 11.08
C ALA A 393 26.76 5.60 10.23
N TYR A 394 26.09 4.60 10.82
CA TYR A 394 25.02 3.86 10.11
C TYR A 394 23.79 4.71 9.83
N VAL A 395 23.46 5.71 10.63
CA VAL A 395 22.40 6.69 10.27
C VAL A 395 22.74 7.35 8.93
N ALA A 396 23.98 7.82 8.75
CA ALA A 396 24.41 8.45 7.50
C ALA A 396 24.50 7.45 6.33
N ILE A 397 24.97 6.22 6.55
CA ILE A 397 25.08 5.17 5.53
C ILE A 397 23.68 4.77 5.04
N ILE A 398 22.72 4.61 5.93
CA ILE A 398 21.34 4.26 5.57
C ILE A 398 20.62 5.42 4.88
N ALA A 399 20.83 6.66 5.33
CA ALA A 399 20.30 7.83 4.64
C ALA A 399 20.80 7.88 3.18
N TYR A 400 22.09 7.61 2.97
CA TYR A 400 22.67 7.54 1.62
C TYR A 400 22.08 6.39 0.79
N TYR A 401 21.92 5.20 1.36
CA TYR A 401 21.32 4.05 0.68
C TYR A 401 19.92 4.38 0.16
N TRP A 402 19.04 4.92 1.02
CA TRP A 402 17.68 5.26 0.63
C TRP A 402 17.60 6.42 -0.34
N PHE A 403 18.55 7.34 -0.28
CA PHE A 403 18.66 8.40 -1.28
C PHE A 403 18.96 7.82 -2.68
N VAL A 404 19.94 6.92 -2.80
CA VAL A 404 20.28 6.27 -4.07
C VAL A 404 19.13 5.39 -4.56
N TRP A 405 18.47 4.66 -3.64
CA TRP A 405 17.29 3.86 -3.95
C TRP A 405 16.14 4.72 -4.51
N ALA A 406 15.85 5.86 -3.91
CA ALA A 406 14.80 6.76 -4.37
C ALA A 406 15.11 7.28 -5.80
N MET A 407 16.33 7.71 -6.07
CA MET A 407 16.75 8.12 -7.41
C MET A 407 16.59 6.98 -8.44
N TYR A 408 16.97 5.77 -8.05
CA TYR A 408 16.80 4.60 -8.94
C TYR A 408 15.33 4.32 -9.24
N ARG A 409 14.46 4.38 -8.25
CA ARG A 409 13.01 4.19 -8.41
C ARG A 409 12.38 5.25 -9.30
N GLU A 410 12.73 6.53 -9.12
CA GLU A 410 12.30 7.62 -10.01
C GLU A 410 12.73 7.36 -11.46
N SER A 411 13.97 6.92 -11.69
CA SER A 411 14.46 6.56 -13.02
C SER A 411 13.67 5.41 -13.66
N CYS A 412 12.98 4.61 -12.86
CA CYS A 412 12.09 3.54 -13.28
C CYS A 412 10.62 3.98 -13.45
N GLY A 413 10.31 5.28 -13.25
CA GLY A 413 8.97 5.84 -13.40
C GLY A 413 8.08 5.78 -12.15
N ALA A 414 8.65 5.46 -10.98
CA ALA A 414 7.94 5.55 -9.71
C ALA A 414 7.89 7.00 -9.22
N ASP A 415 6.77 7.42 -8.65
CA ASP A 415 6.65 8.72 -7.99
C ASP A 415 7.21 8.61 -6.55
N THR A 416 8.45 9.05 -6.39
CA THR A 416 9.18 9.04 -5.09
C THR A 416 9.53 10.44 -4.60
N VAL A 417 8.91 11.48 -5.16
CA VAL A 417 9.20 12.90 -4.87
C VAL A 417 9.20 13.21 -3.37
N SER A 418 8.33 12.56 -2.58
CA SER A 418 8.30 12.71 -1.13
C SER A 418 9.53 12.12 -0.41
N TYR A 419 10.25 11.20 -1.03
CA TYR A 419 11.42 10.53 -0.45
C TYR A 419 12.75 11.22 -0.80
N THR A 420 12.88 11.82 -1.98
CA THR A 420 14.14 12.35 -2.51
C THR A 420 14.53 13.69 -1.92
N HIS A 421 13.58 14.60 -1.70
CA HIS A 421 13.90 15.97 -1.30
C HIS A 421 14.14 16.18 0.20
N LEU A 422 13.56 15.34 1.06
CA LEU A 422 13.60 15.57 2.51
C LEU A 422 14.76 14.87 3.22
N ARG A 423 15.28 13.76 2.71
CA ARG A 423 16.17 12.88 3.50
C ARG A 423 17.66 13.00 3.24
N ALA A 424 18.09 13.46 2.08
CA ALA A 424 19.52 13.53 1.75
C ALA A 424 20.18 14.84 2.19
N HIS A 425 19.45 15.94 2.21
CA HIS A 425 20.04 17.27 2.41
C HIS A 425 20.25 17.63 3.89
N GLU A 426 19.35 17.23 4.77
CA GLU A 426 19.40 17.63 6.18
C GLU A 426 20.20 16.65 7.04
N THR A 427 19.96 15.34 6.91
CA THR A 427 20.60 14.33 7.76
C THR A 427 22.08 14.09 7.44
N CYS A 428 22.50 14.22 6.16
CA CYS A 428 23.90 14.01 5.77
C CYS A 428 24.78 15.27 5.86
N ALA A 429 24.20 16.47 5.99
CA ALA A 429 24.96 17.71 6.05
C ALA A 429 25.38 18.07 7.49
N ASP A 430 24.64 17.61 8.49
CA ASP A 430 24.89 17.94 9.90
C ASP A 430 25.67 16.85 10.66
N LEU A 431 25.86 15.66 10.06
CA LEU A 431 26.73 14.57 10.53
C LEU A 431 28.11 14.64 9.84
#